data_fe4f0152cd595899d2507361070858e7
#
_entry.id   fe4f0152cd595899d2507361070858e7
#
_cell.length_a   1.000
_cell.length_b   1.000
_cell.length_c   1.000
_cell.angle_alpha   90.00
_cell.angle_beta   90.00
_cell.angle_gamma   90.00
#
_symmetry.space_group_name_H-M   'P 1'
#
loop_
_entity.id
_entity.type
_entity.pdbx_description
1 polymer ?
#
loop_
_entity_poly.entity_id
_entity_poly.type
_entity_poly.pdbx_seq_one_letter_code
_entity_poly.pdbx_strand_id
1 'polypeptide(L)'
;MNLYENSGSPSCSDPLSRQVCSHKVILIARNLTILVERLHLVQLFDESLMKPIRQLIDTISQLASPQACLFTPSDLRAILPRHSETAFKTLLSRAVSEGYLTRLCRGLYLYEKANPDRGLILPHAAVKLRPLGLNYLSLETVLSDAGVISQIPMNRIMVMSSGRSGVIDCGRWGSIEYVKTRQRPQDLVGSIEYDPRTWLWRANVAQALRDMRATHRSLDLIDWKVAHEFV
;
A
#
# COMPACT_ATOMS: atom_id res chain seq x y z
N MET A 1 -8.17 -37.61 26.17
CA MET A 1 -6.77 -37.52 25.72
C MET A 1 -6.63 -36.33 24.81
N ASN A 2 -6.25 -35.20 25.41
CA ASN A 2 -6.19 -33.86 24.77
C ASN A 2 -4.92 -33.77 23.89
N LEU A 3 -5.09 -33.41 22.64
CA LEU A 3 -4.04 -32.95 21.73
C LEU A 3 -4.52 -31.69 20.99
N TYR A 4 -4.45 -30.57 21.69
CA TYR A 4 -4.42 -29.21 21.08
C TYR A 4 -3.53 -28.36 21.98
N GLU A 5 -2.25 -28.35 21.68
CA GLU A 5 -1.31 -27.36 22.19
C GLU A 5 -0.33 -26.95 21.08
N ASN A 6 -0.12 -25.65 21.00
CA ASN A 6 0.95 -24.94 20.33
C ASN A 6 0.79 -24.57 18.86
N SER A 7 0.03 -23.50 18.65
CA SER A 7 0.38 -22.50 17.63
C SER A 7 0.93 -21.26 18.34
N GLY A 8 2.26 -21.23 18.48
CA GLY A 8 2.99 -20.11 19.07
C GLY A 8 2.77 -18.82 18.28
N SER A 9 2.13 -17.85 18.92
CA SER A 9 2.15 -16.47 18.50
C SER A 9 3.60 -15.96 18.44
N PRO A 10 4.05 -15.25 17.38
CA PRO A 10 5.38 -14.68 17.34
C PRO A 10 5.51 -13.63 18.44
N SER A 11 6.39 -13.89 19.41
CA SER A 11 6.74 -12.93 20.47
C SER A 11 7.42 -11.71 19.83
N CYS A 12 6.74 -10.57 19.86
CA CYS A 12 7.24 -9.29 19.40
C CYS A 12 8.17 -8.71 20.47
N SER A 13 9.39 -9.22 20.58
CA SER A 13 10.37 -8.85 21.63
C SER A 13 11.34 -7.74 21.22
N ASP A 14 11.47 -7.42 19.94
CA ASP A 14 12.43 -6.44 19.43
C ASP A 14 11.85 -5.02 19.26
N PRO A 15 12.64 -3.95 19.59
CA PRO A 15 12.19 -2.56 19.47
C PRO A 15 11.76 -2.20 18.04
N LEU A 16 12.42 -2.70 17.01
CA LEU A 16 12.11 -2.39 15.61
C LEU A 16 10.89 -3.16 15.11
N SER A 17 10.74 -4.42 15.49
CA SER A 17 9.54 -5.19 15.19
C SER A 17 8.31 -4.60 15.90
N ARG A 18 8.49 -4.05 17.11
CA ARG A 18 7.45 -3.27 17.80
C ARG A 18 7.18 -1.96 17.09
N GLN A 19 8.19 -1.26 16.61
CA GLN A 19 8.04 0.02 15.91
C GLN A 19 7.42 -0.16 14.53
N VAL A 20 7.81 -1.18 13.76
CA VAL A 20 7.19 -1.56 12.47
C VAL A 20 5.75 -2.03 12.67
N CYS A 21 5.50 -2.84 13.69
CA CYS A 21 4.15 -3.30 14.04
C CYS A 21 3.30 -2.14 14.59
N SER A 22 3.87 -1.30 15.48
CA SER A 22 3.18 -0.14 16.08
C SER A 22 2.82 0.92 15.05
N HIS A 23 3.72 1.31 14.14
CA HIS A 23 3.41 2.28 13.09
C HIS A 23 2.36 1.76 12.11
N LYS A 24 2.41 0.49 11.74
CA LYS A 24 1.39 -0.12 10.85
C LYS A 24 0.04 -0.28 11.55
N VAL A 25 0.04 -0.71 12.81
CA VAL A 25 -1.19 -0.82 13.62
C VAL A 25 -1.78 0.58 13.87
N ILE A 26 -0.95 1.58 14.15
CA ILE A 26 -1.40 2.97 14.35
C ILE A 26 -1.94 3.56 13.02
N LEU A 27 -1.33 3.26 11.88
CA LEU A 27 -1.80 3.76 10.58
C LEU A 27 -3.12 3.09 10.16
N ILE A 28 -3.22 1.78 10.36
CA ILE A 28 -4.46 1.02 10.13
C ILE A 28 -5.53 1.46 11.12
N ALA A 29 -5.19 1.62 12.41
CA ALA A 29 -6.11 2.09 13.43
C ALA A 29 -6.53 3.55 13.22
N ARG A 30 -5.63 4.47 12.86
CA ARG A 30 -5.99 5.86 12.54
C ARG A 30 -6.91 5.95 11.34
N ASN A 31 -6.65 5.20 10.27
CA ASN A 31 -7.55 5.17 9.11
C ASN A 31 -8.90 4.52 9.45
N LEU A 32 -8.90 3.47 10.29
CA LEU A 32 -10.14 2.82 10.74
C LEU A 32 -10.92 3.70 11.74
N THR A 33 -10.23 4.34 12.69
CA THR A 33 -10.87 5.21 13.70
C THR A 33 -11.46 6.46 13.07
N ILE A 34 -10.75 7.10 12.13
CA ILE A 34 -11.27 8.24 11.36
C ILE A 34 -12.46 7.80 10.50
N LEU A 35 -12.41 6.59 9.93
CA LEU A 35 -13.52 6.02 9.18
C LEU A 35 -14.74 5.78 10.08
N VAL A 36 -14.55 5.19 11.25
CA VAL A 36 -15.61 4.85 12.21
C VAL A 36 -16.21 6.11 12.84
N GLU A 37 -15.42 7.09 13.26
CA GLU A 37 -15.93 8.34 13.84
C GLU A 37 -16.69 9.18 12.81
N ARG A 38 -16.26 9.22 11.55
CA ARG A 38 -16.98 9.91 10.49
C ARG A 38 -18.20 9.15 10.01
N LEU A 39 -18.21 7.82 10.03
CA LEU A 39 -19.38 7.00 9.73
C LEU A 39 -20.49 7.20 10.76
N HIS A 40 -20.17 7.43 12.05
CA HIS A 40 -21.18 7.72 13.08
C HIS A 40 -21.92 9.04 12.85
N LEU A 41 -21.25 10.04 12.25
CA LEU A 41 -21.87 11.32 11.91
C LEU A 41 -22.77 11.23 10.66
N VAL A 42 -22.54 10.29 9.77
CA VAL A 42 -23.33 10.10 8.52
C VAL A 42 -24.59 9.26 8.76
N GLN A 43 -24.64 8.46 9.83
CA GLN A 43 -25.79 7.62 10.16
C GLN A 43 -27.05 8.40 10.63
N LEU A 44 -26.96 9.72 10.74
CA LEU A 44 -28.11 10.57 11.13
C LEU A 44 -28.93 11.11 9.94
N PHE A 45 -28.53 10.82 8.71
CA PHE A 45 -29.32 11.15 7.52
C PHE A 45 -30.12 9.92 7.06
N ASP A 46 -31.40 10.13 6.83
CA ASP A 46 -32.41 9.16 6.42
C ASP A 46 -31.96 8.27 5.24
N GLU A 47 -31.41 7.09 5.57
CA GLU A 47 -30.82 6.11 4.63
C GLU A 47 -31.88 5.46 3.70
N SER A 48 -33.19 5.66 3.97
CA SER A 48 -34.25 4.90 3.29
C SER A 48 -34.60 5.41 1.88
N LEU A 49 -34.19 6.61 1.52
CA LEU A 49 -34.58 7.28 0.25
C LEU A 49 -33.44 7.45 -0.77
N MET A 50 -32.18 7.29 -0.41
CA MET A 50 -31.08 7.49 -1.34
C MET A 50 -30.72 6.21 -2.12
N LYS A 51 -30.51 6.35 -3.43
CA LYS A 51 -30.01 5.23 -4.25
C LYS A 51 -28.62 4.80 -3.72
N PRO A 52 -28.37 3.48 -3.56
CA PRO A 52 -27.13 2.96 -2.93
C PRO A 52 -25.82 3.49 -3.56
N ILE A 53 -25.83 3.76 -4.88
CA ILE A 53 -24.65 4.33 -5.55
C ILE A 53 -24.40 5.77 -5.11
N ARG A 54 -25.45 6.54 -4.88
CA ARG A 54 -25.33 7.93 -4.43
C ARG A 54 -24.81 7.96 -3.00
N GLN A 55 -25.35 7.13 -2.11
CA GLN A 55 -24.85 6.97 -0.74
C GLN A 55 -23.36 6.60 -0.73
N LEU A 56 -22.94 5.63 -1.58
CA LEU A 56 -21.54 5.23 -1.70
C LEU A 56 -20.66 6.42 -2.09
N ILE A 57 -21.03 7.16 -3.13
CA ILE A 57 -20.22 8.25 -3.67
C ILE A 57 -20.21 9.47 -2.75
N ASP A 58 -21.33 9.82 -2.15
CA ASP A 58 -21.40 10.92 -1.19
C ASP A 58 -20.51 10.63 0.04
N THR A 59 -20.56 9.40 0.56
CA THR A 59 -19.71 8.98 1.68
C THR A 59 -18.23 8.99 1.28
N ILE A 60 -17.87 8.44 0.11
CA ILE A 60 -16.48 8.47 -0.38
C ILE A 60 -16.00 9.93 -0.52
N SER A 61 -16.83 10.83 -1.05
CA SER A 61 -16.44 12.22 -1.25
C SER A 61 -16.15 12.96 0.06
N GLN A 62 -16.79 12.58 1.14
CA GLN A 62 -16.55 13.13 2.48
C GLN A 62 -15.30 12.53 3.15
N LEU A 63 -15.00 11.25 2.88
CA LEU A 63 -13.89 10.53 3.49
C LEU A 63 -12.57 10.71 2.72
N ALA A 64 -12.66 10.94 1.41
CA ALA A 64 -11.50 11.01 0.55
C ALA A 64 -10.70 12.31 0.74
N SER A 65 -9.39 12.16 0.62
CA SER A 65 -8.44 13.27 0.54
C SER A 65 -7.35 12.91 -0.48
N PRO A 66 -6.48 13.86 -0.87
CA PRO A 66 -5.37 13.54 -1.77
C PRO A 66 -4.49 12.37 -1.32
N GLN A 67 -4.37 12.15 -0.01
CA GLN A 67 -3.62 11.04 0.58
C GLN A 67 -4.50 9.79 0.79
N ALA A 68 -5.82 9.94 1.03
CA ALA A 68 -6.75 8.86 1.34
C ALA A 68 -7.78 8.69 0.21
N CYS A 69 -7.30 8.39 -1.00
CA CYS A 69 -8.13 8.26 -2.22
C CYS A 69 -8.24 6.81 -2.73
N LEU A 70 -7.54 5.87 -2.10
CA LEU A 70 -7.52 4.46 -2.46
C LEU A 70 -8.38 3.63 -1.49
N PHE A 71 -9.29 2.85 -2.06
CA PHE A 71 -10.26 2.06 -1.31
C PHE A 71 -10.21 0.60 -1.73
N THR A 72 -10.15 -0.30 -0.75
CA THR A 72 -10.36 -1.74 -0.98
C THR A 72 -11.86 -2.06 -1.01
N PRO A 73 -12.28 -3.21 -1.56
CA PRO A 73 -13.66 -3.66 -1.44
C PRO A 73 -14.14 -3.73 0.02
N SER A 74 -13.26 -4.06 0.96
CA SER A 74 -13.59 -4.09 2.39
C SER A 74 -13.87 -2.70 2.94
N ASP A 75 -13.08 -1.68 2.56
CA ASP A 75 -13.32 -0.29 2.95
C ASP A 75 -14.69 0.18 2.42
N LEU A 76 -14.98 -0.11 1.15
CA LEU A 76 -16.24 0.27 0.50
C LEU A 76 -17.43 -0.52 1.02
N ARG A 77 -17.21 -1.78 1.43
CA ARG A 77 -18.25 -2.63 2.02
C ARG A 77 -18.76 -2.08 3.34
N ALA A 78 -17.88 -1.46 4.13
CA ALA A 78 -18.27 -0.85 5.41
C ALA A 78 -19.28 0.28 5.23
N ILE A 79 -19.32 0.94 4.07
CA ILE A 79 -20.30 2.00 3.75
C ILE A 79 -21.71 1.43 3.51
N LEU A 80 -21.78 0.18 3.01
CA LEU A 80 -23.05 -0.45 2.59
C LEU A 80 -23.22 -1.85 3.23
N PRO A 81 -23.27 -1.96 4.57
CA PRO A 81 -23.22 -3.24 5.27
C PRO A 81 -24.42 -4.16 4.99
N ARG A 82 -25.58 -3.57 4.66
CA ARG A 82 -26.85 -4.32 4.45
C ARG A 82 -27.00 -4.93 3.05
N HIS A 83 -26.08 -4.62 2.11
CA HIS A 83 -26.18 -5.15 0.75
C HIS A 83 -25.64 -6.58 0.66
N SER A 84 -26.25 -7.42 -0.17
CA SER A 84 -25.71 -8.75 -0.49
C SER A 84 -24.38 -8.61 -1.23
N GLU A 85 -23.54 -9.64 -1.16
CA GLU A 85 -22.23 -9.64 -1.85
C GLU A 85 -22.37 -9.42 -3.37
N THR A 86 -23.38 -10.03 -3.98
CA THR A 86 -23.68 -9.89 -5.41
C THR A 86 -24.11 -8.46 -5.75
N ALA A 87 -25.04 -7.90 -4.98
CA ALA A 87 -25.51 -6.53 -5.18
C ALA A 87 -24.38 -5.52 -5.01
N PHE A 88 -23.49 -5.73 -4.01
CA PHE A 88 -22.34 -4.88 -3.78
C PHE A 88 -21.33 -4.93 -4.94
N LYS A 89 -21.00 -6.11 -5.47
CA LYS A 89 -20.12 -6.26 -6.64
C LYS A 89 -20.70 -5.57 -7.88
N THR A 90 -22.01 -5.72 -8.12
CA THR A 90 -22.72 -5.04 -9.20
C THR A 90 -22.64 -3.53 -9.06
N LEU A 91 -22.83 -3.04 -7.84
CA LEU A 91 -22.76 -1.61 -7.53
C LEU A 91 -21.36 -1.03 -7.74
N LEU A 92 -20.30 -1.75 -7.33
CA LEU A 92 -18.91 -1.35 -7.60
C LEU A 92 -18.60 -1.33 -9.11
N SER A 93 -19.05 -2.35 -9.84
CA SER A 93 -18.90 -2.39 -11.30
C SER A 93 -19.57 -1.20 -11.97
N ARG A 94 -20.76 -0.85 -11.49
CA ARG A 94 -21.52 0.31 -11.97
C ARG A 94 -20.84 1.62 -11.61
N ALA A 95 -20.31 1.77 -10.40
CA ALA A 95 -19.55 2.96 -9.98
C ALA A 95 -18.31 3.18 -10.87
N VAL A 96 -17.68 2.10 -11.33
CA VAL A 96 -16.56 2.17 -12.30
C VAL A 96 -17.06 2.54 -13.70
N SER A 97 -18.11 1.90 -14.21
CA SER A 97 -18.63 2.18 -15.55
C SER A 97 -19.21 3.59 -15.70
N GLU A 98 -19.77 4.16 -14.64
CA GLU A 98 -20.28 5.53 -14.60
C GLU A 98 -19.16 6.57 -14.29
N GLY A 99 -17.89 6.14 -14.12
CA GLY A 99 -16.74 7.03 -13.91
C GLY A 99 -16.65 7.65 -12.52
N TYR A 100 -17.39 7.14 -11.53
CA TYR A 100 -17.27 7.59 -10.14
C TYR A 100 -16.01 7.08 -9.47
N LEU A 101 -15.61 5.85 -9.79
CA LEU A 101 -14.39 5.22 -9.31
C LEU A 101 -13.57 4.71 -10.50
N THR A 102 -12.26 4.72 -10.35
CA THR A 102 -11.35 4.03 -11.28
C THR A 102 -10.84 2.76 -10.62
N ARG A 103 -10.99 1.63 -11.29
CA ARG A 103 -10.37 0.38 -10.82
C ARG A 103 -8.88 0.44 -11.11
N LEU A 104 -8.06 0.65 -10.07
CA LEU A 104 -6.60 0.73 -10.21
C LEU A 104 -6.00 -0.63 -10.60
N CYS A 105 -6.39 -1.67 -9.86
CA CYS A 105 -6.04 -3.07 -10.11
C CYS A 105 -7.09 -3.99 -9.45
N ARG A 106 -6.86 -5.29 -9.46
CA ARG A 106 -7.73 -6.23 -8.75
C ARG A 106 -7.72 -5.95 -7.24
N GLY A 107 -8.89 -5.62 -6.70
CA GLY A 107 -9.07 -5.38 -5.27
C GLY A 107 -8.69 -3.97 -4.80
N LEU A 108 -8.51 -3.01 -5.73
CA LEU A 108 -8.22 -1.63 -5.35
C LEU A 108 -8.90 -0.65 -6.30
N TYR A 109 -9.55 0.35 -5.72
CA TYR A 109 -10.28 1.40 -6.41
C TYR A 109 -9.71 2.77 -6.04
N LEU A 110 -9.65 3.66 -7.01
CA LEU A 110 -9.17 5.03 -6.87
C LEU A 110 -10.35 5.99 -7.04
N TYR A 111 -10.49 6.95 -6.14
CA TYR A 111 -11.37 8.09 -6.27
C TYR A 111 -10.57 9.30 -6.77
N GLU A 112 -10.56 9.49 -8.09
CA GLU A 112 -9.72 10.51 -8.75
C GLU A 112 -10.13 11.96 -8.41
N LYS A 113 -11.40 12.16 -8.04
CA LYS A 113 -11.89 13.50 -7.65
C LYS A 113 -11.26 14.05 -6.37
N ALA A 114 -10.61 13.20 -5.57
CA ALA A 114 -9.80 13.63 -4.44
C ALA A 114 -8.49 14.34 -4.85
N ASN A 115 -8.20 14.41 -6.16
CA ASN A 115 -6.99 15.01 -6.73
C ASN A 115 -5.68 14.47 -6.12
N PRO A 116 -5.44 13.15 -6.21
CA PRO A 116 -4.27 12.52 -5.62
C PRO A 116 -2.97 12.99 -6.28
N ASP A 117 -1.89 13.02 -5.48
CA ASP A 117 -0.54 13.13 -6.04
C ASP A 117 -0.21 11.87 -6.84
N ARG A 118 0.05 12.03 -8.14
CA ARG A 118 0.34 10.91 -9.05
C ARG A 118 1.55 10.10 -8.62
N GLY A 119 2.58 10.75 -8.06
CA GLY A 119 3.79 10.08 -7.56
C GLY A 119 3.54 9.19 -6.34
N LEU A 120 2.46 9.43 -5.62
CA LEU A 120 2.13 8.68 -4.40
C LEU A 120 1.11 7.56 -4.61
N ILE A 121 0.46 7.48 -5.78
CA ILE A 121 -0.57 6.46 -6.04
C ILE A 121 0.00 5.04 -5.93
N LEU A 122 1.12 4.75 -6.59
CA LEU A 122 1.73 3.41 -6.55
C LEU A 122 2.26 3.04 -5.16
N PRO A 123 3.01 3.90 -4.44
CA PRO A 123 3.39 3.65 -3.06
C PRO A 123 2.21 3.37 -2.13
N HIS A 124 1.18 4.22 -2.15
CA HIS A 124 -0.02 4.01 -1.33
C HIS A 124 -0.78 2.75 -1.73
N ALA A 125 -0.85 2.43 -3.03
CA ALA A 125 -1.43 1.17 -3.51
C ALA A 125 -0.65 -0.04 -2.99
N ALA A 126 0.69 0.03 -2.97
CA ALA A 126 1.51 -1.05 -2.44
C ALA A 126 1.22 -1.32 -0.96
N VAL A 127 1.02 -0.29 -0.15
CA VAL A 127 0.63 -0.45 1.26
C VAL A 127 -0.76 -1.08 1.39
N LYS A 128 -1.74 -0.60 0.62
CA LYS A 128 -3.13 -1.10 0.65
C LYS A 128 -3.23 -2.56 0.20
N LEU A 129 -2.45 -2.96 -0.80
CA LEU A 129 -2.46 -4.32 -1.35
C LEU A 129 -1.75 -5.33 -0.44
N ARG A 130 -0.75 -4.89 0.33
CA ARG A 130 -0.02 -5.72 1.29
C ARG A 130 0.14 -5.00 2.63
N PRO A 131 -0.94 -4.86 3.40
CA PRO A 131 -0.90 -4.12 4.67
C PRO A 131 -0.09 -4.83 5.75
N LEU A 132 0.09 -6.14 5.63
CA LEU A 132 0.81 -6.96 6.61
C LEU A 132 2.21 -7.32 6.11
N GLY A 133 3.11 -7.58 7.06
CA GLY A 133 4.48 -7.97 6.78
C GLY A 133 5.43 -6.80 6.49
N LEU A 134 6.69 -7.11 6.30
CA LEU A 134 7.72 -6.17 5.94
C LEU A 134 7.58 -5.82 4.45
N ASN A 135 7.46 -4.53 4.15
CA ASN A 135 7.50 -4.00 2.79
C ASN A 135 8.31 -2.70 2.81
N TYR A 136 9.26 -2.55 1.91
CA TYR A 136 10.06 -1.33 1.78
C TYR A 136 10.45 -1.08 0.33
N LEU A 137 10.52 0.18 -0.05
CA LEU A 137 11.05 0.63 -1.35
C LEU A 137 12.54 0.35 -1.41
N SER A 138 12.99 -0.25 -2.51
CA SER A 138 14.40 -0.62 -2.72
C SER A 138 14.71 -0.79 -4.20
N LEU A 139 15.83 -1.45 -4.48
CA LEU A 139 16.25 -1.82 -5.83
C LEU A 139 16.35 -0.58 -6.75
N GLU A 140 15.95 -0.74 -8.01
CA GLU A 140 16.05 0.30 -9.03
C GLU A 140 15.26 1.57 -8.66
N THR A 141 14.18 1.46 -7.90
CA THR A 141 13.42 2.64 -7.44
C THR A 141 14.27 3.56 -6.58
N VAL A 142 14.98 3.01 -5.60
CA VAL A 142 15.82 3.81 -4.70
C VAL A 142 17.07 4.30 -5.41
N LEU A 143 17.71 3.43 -6.21
CA LEU A 143 18.93 3.76 -6.94
C LEU A 143 18.71 4.84 -8.01
N SER A 144 17.55 4.81 -8.64
CA SER A 144 17.17 5.82 -9.62
C SER A 144 16.87 7.17 -8.98
N ASP A 145 16.10 7.18 -7.87
CA ASP A 145 15.81 8.42 -7.14
C ASP A 145 17.10 9.07 -6.57
N ALA A 146 18.13 8.26 -6.29
CA ALA A 146 19.45 8.72 -5.85
C ALA A 146 20.38 9.10 -7.02
N GLY A 147 19.94 8.96 -8.27
CA GLY A 147 20.78 9.22 -9.46
C GLY A 147 21.86 8.17 -9.73
N VAL A 148 21.85 7.05 -9.00
CA VAL A 148 22.82 5.95 -9.17
C VAL A 148 22.52 5.14 -10.44
N ILE A 149 21.27 5.15 -10.90
CA ILE A 149 20.84 4.58 -12.18
C ILE A 149 20.24 5.70 -13.03
N SER A 150 20.75 5.87 -14.26
CA SER A 150 20.30 6.94 -15.17
C SER A 150 19.00 6.60 -15.93
N GLN A 151 18.65 5.33 -16.03
CA GLN A 151 17.43 4.88 -16.73
C GLN A 151 16.41 4.37 -15.71
N ILE A 152 15.27 5.06 -15.63
CA ILE A 152 14.14 4.67 -14.79
C ILE A 152 13.19 3.84 -15.65
N PRO A 153 12.73 2.66 -15.20
CA PRO A 153 11.53 2.08 -15.75
C PRO A 153 10.36 3.05 -15.44
N MET A 154 9.94 3.81 -16.45
CA MET A 154 8.85 4.78 -16.28
C MET A 154 7.62 4.09 -15.67
N ASN A 155 7.11 4.67 -14.61
CA ASN A 155 5.90 4.22 -13.92
C ASN A 155 5.99 2.81 -13.28
N ARG A 156 7.14 2.41 -12.75
CA ARG A 156 7.25 1.19 -11.95
C ARG A 156 7.94 1.47 -10.62
N ILE A 157 7.38 0.93 -9.54
CA ILE A 157 8.06 0.91 -8.23
C ILE A 157 8.42 -0.52 -7.83
N MET A 158 9.58 -0.67 -7.20
CA MET A 158 10.06 -1.93 -6.67
C MET A 158 10.00 -1.93 -5.16
N VAL A 159 9.34 -2.95 -4.63
CA VAL A 159 9.10 -3.12 -3.20
C VAL A 159 9.64 -4.46 -2.74
N MET A 160 10.63 -4.43 -1.88
CA MET A 160 11.06 -5.64 -1.17
C MET A 160 9.98 -6.04 -0.18
N SER A 161 9.61 -7.31 -0.16
CA SER A 161 8.47 -7.80 0.62
C SER A 161 8.77 -9.15 1.27
N SER A 162 8.30 -9.35 2.50
CA SER A 162 8.30 -10.67 3.12
C SER A 162 7.29 -11.65 2.48
N GLY A 163 6.38 -11.13 1.64
CA GLY A 163 5.42 -11.92 0.88
C GLY A 163 6.01 -12.50 -0.42
N ARG A 164 5.13 -13.06 -1.25
CA ARG A 164 5.53 -13.66 -2.55
C ARG A 164 5.94 -12.56 -3.54
N SER A 165 6.92 -12.88 -4.41
CA SER A 165 7.23 -12.03 -5.57
C SER A 165 6.07 -12.00 -6.56
N GLY A 166 5.94 -10.89 -7.26
CA GLY A 166 4.94 -10.72 -8.32
C GLY A 166 4.81 -9.27 -8.76
N VAL A 167 4.29 -9.07 -9.95
CA VAL A 167 4.01 -7.76 -10.52
C VAL A 167 2.52 -7.52 -10.51
N ILE A 168 2.12 -6.35 -10.06
CA ILE A 168 0.72 -5.89 -10.12
C ILE A 168 0.67 -4.72 -11.08
N ASP A 169 -0.07 -4.92 -12.17
CA ASP A 169 -0.35 -3.87 -13.15
C ASP A 169 -1.45 -2.95 -12.61
N CYS A 170 -1.18 -1.66 -12.58
CA CYS A 170 -2.07 -0.59 -12.19
C CYS A 170 -2.49 0.27 -13.40
N GLY A 171 -2.46 -0.29 -14.60
CA GLY A 171 -2.86 0.34 -15.86
C GLY A 171 -2.06 1.61 -16.15
N ARG A 172 -2.74 2.69 -16.47
CA ARG A 172 -2.11 3.98 -16.80
C ARG A 172 -1.24 4.57 -15.68
N TRP A 173 -1.37 4.07 -14.46
CA TRP A 173 -0.60 4.53 -13.29
C TRP A 173 0.75 3.83 -13.16
N GLY A 174 0.94 2.72 -13.90
CA GLY A 174 2.17 1.95 -13.90
C GLY A 174 2.03 0.60 -13.21
N SER A 175 3.10 0.12 -12.59
CA SER A 175 3.12 -1.21 -11.96
C SER A 175 3.89 -1.21 -10.64
N ILE A 176 3.52 -2.16 -9.79
CA ILE A 176 4.19 -2.44 -8.51
C ILE A 176 4.83 -3.81 -8.64
N GLU A 177 6.15 -3.86 -8.55
CA GLU A 177 6.87 -5.11 -8.49
C GLU A 177 7.24 -5.42 -7.05
N TYR A 178 6.67 -6.49 -6.51
CA TYR A 178 7.09 -7.03 -5.22
C TYR A 178 8.17 -8.08 -5.43
N VAL A 179 9.26 -7.92 -4.74
CA VAL A 179 10.38 -8.86 -4.74
C VAL A 179 10.52 -9.47 -3.35
N LYS A 180 10.53 -10.79 -3.27
CA LYS A 180 10.61 -11.49 -2.00
C LYS A 180 11.95 -11.25 -1.33
N THR A 181 11.93 -10.85 -0.06
CA THR A 181 13.11 -10.84 0.81
C THR A 181 12.98 -11.88 1.92
N ARG A 182 14.12 -12.39 2.38
CA ARG A 182 14.24 -13.22 3.57
C ARG A 182 14.83 -12.45 4.75
N GLN A 183 15.20 -11.18 4.54
CA GLN A 183 15.73 -10.32 5.58
C GLN A 183 14.66 -10.06 6.64
N ARG A 184 15.06 -10.09 7.89
CA ARG A 184 14.19 -9.78 9.02
C ARG A 184 14.30 -8.29 9.33
N PRO A 185 13.28 -7.68 9.98
CA PRO A 185 13.33 -6.27 10.37
C PRO A 185 14.61 -5.87 11.12
N GLN A 186 15.12 -6.75 12.00
CA GLN A 186 16.35 -6.47 12.76
C GLN A 186 17.61 -6.41 11.87
N ASP A 187 17.64 -7.12 10.75
CA ASP A 187 18.76 -7.13 9.81
C ASP A 187 18.83 -5.82 8.99
N LEU A 188 17.76 -5.00 9.05
CA LEU A 188 17.58 -3.77 8.30
C LEU A 188 17.70 -2.49 9.16
N VAL A 189 18.01 -2.65 10.46
CA VAL A 189 18.20 -1.51 11.37
C VAL A 189 19.28 -0.58 10.81
N GLY A 190 18.96 0.73 10.71
CA GLY A 190 19.87 1.74 10.15
C GLY A 190 20.05 1.70 8.64
N SER A 191 19.43 0.71 7.95
CA SER A 191 19.51 0.56 6.48
C SER A 191 18.21 0.96 5.78
N ILE A 192 17.11 1.08 6.52
CA ILE A 192 15.81 1.56 6.04
C ILE A 192 15.28 2.66 6.93
N GLU A 193 14.58 3.62 6.34
CA GLU A 193 13.91 4.72 7.03
C GLU A 193 12.43 4.76 6.63
N TYR A 194 11.54 5.15 7.56
CA TYR A 194 10.13 5.29 7.26
C TYR A 194 9.84 6.63 6.60
N ASP A 195 9.26 6.59 5.41
CA ASP A 195 8.80 7.79 4.70
C ASP A 195 7.29 8.00 4.93
N PRO A 196 6.90 9.03 5.70
CA PRO A 196 5.49 9.30 5.99
C PRO A 196 4.69 9.75 4.77
N ARG A 197 5.33 10.16 3.66
CA ARG A 197 4.65 10.56 2.43
C ARG A 197 4.18 9.33 1.65
N THR A 198 5.02 8.30 1.55
CA THR A 198 4.74 7.06 0.81
C THR A 198 4.08 5.99 1.66
N TRP A 199 4.10 6.14 3.00
CA TRP A 199 3.67 5.15 3.99
C TRP A 199 4.47 3.84 3.93
N LEU A 200 5.64 3.88 3.34
CA LEU A 200 6.55 2.76 3.21
C LEU A 200 7.88 3.06 3.91
N TRP A 201 8.53 2.01 4.31
CA TRP A 201 9.95 2.05 4.59
C TRP A 201 10.70 2.20 3.28
N ARG A 202 11.84 2.87 3.31
CA ARG A 202 12.70 3.11 2.16
C ARG A 202 14.12 2.71 2.52
N ALA A 203 14.75 1.90 1.67
CA ALA A 203 16.15 1.54 1.80
C ALA A 203 17.05 2.75 1.51
N ASN A 204 18.21 2.81 2.18
CA ASN A 204 19.31 3.64 1.70
C ASN A 204 19.99 3.00 0.48
N VAL A 205 20.85 3.73 -0.20
CA VAL A 205 21.54 3.28 -1.43
C VAL A 205 22.35 2.01 -1.17
N ALA A 206 23.08 1.94 -0.05
CA ALA A 206 23.87 0.77 0.32
C ALA A 206 23.00 -0.49 0.47
N GLN A 207 21.82 -0.37 1.08
CA GLN A 207 20.88 -1.48 1.20
C GLN A 207 20.26 -1.85 -0.15
N ALA A 208 19.90 -0.87 -0.98
CA ALA A 208 19.35 -1.11 -2.31
C ALA A 208 20.34 -1.87 -3.20
N LEU A 209 21.62 -1.55 -3.12
CA LEU A 209 22.70 -2.29 -3.83
C LEU A 209 22.85 -3.73 -3.30
N ARG A 210 22.73 -3.93 -1.98
CA ARG A 210 22.70 -5.30 -1.39
C ARG A 210 21.51 -6.10 -1.90
N ASP A 211 20.34 -5.48 -1.97
CA ASP A 211 19.12 -6.11 -2.47
C ASP A 211 19.22 -6.46 -3.96
N MET A 212 19.82 -5.58 -4.80
CA MET A 212 20.10 -5.88 -6.20
C MET A 212 20.93 -7.15 -6.36
N ARG A 213 22.03 -7.27 -5.58
CA ARG A 213 22.90 -8.46 -5.60
C ARG A 213 22.16 -9.71 -5.09
N ALA A 214 21.43 -9.60 -3.99
CA ALA A 214 20.72 -10.71 -3.38
C ALA A 214 19.58 -11.25 -4.27
N THR A 215 19.05 -10.42 -5.16
CA THR A 215 17.98 -10.78 -6.11
C THR A 215 18.50 -11.06 -7.52
N HIS A 216 19.82 -11.11 -7.70
CA HIS A 216 20.49 -11.38 -8.97
C HIS A 216 20.06 -10.43 -10.10
N ARG A 217 19.81 -9.16 -9.77
CA ARG A 217 19.52 -8.13 -10.78
C ARG A 217 20.79 -7.62 -11.43
N SER A 218 20.66 -7.19 -12.70
CA SER A 218 21.78 -6.60 -13.42
C SER A 218 22.31 -5.36 -12.71
N LEU A 219 23.62 -5.25 -12.62
CA LEU A 219 24.34 -4.10 -12.07
C LEU A 219 24.93 -3.22 -13.17
N ASP A 220 24.65 -3.52 -14.44
CA ASP A 220 25.26 -2.86 -15.60
C ASP A 220 24.84 -1.39 -15.75
N LEU A 221 23.67 -1.04 -15.20
CA LEU A 221 23.13 0.32 -15.26
C LEU A 221 23.60 1.22 -14.11
N ILE A 222 24.40 0.68 -13.17
CA ILE A 222 24.85 1.41 -11.98
C ILE A 222 26.02 2.31 -12.32
N ASP A 223 25.88 3.60 -12.06
CA ASP A 223 27.00 4.53 -12.00
C ASP A 223 27.74 4.35 -10.67
N TRP A 224 28.85 3.61 -10.73
CA TRP A 224 29.66 3.31 -9.56
C TRP A 224 30.35 4.53 -8.97
N LYS A 225 30.56 5.60 -9.74
CA LYS A 225 31.14 6.85 -9.21
C LYS A 225 30.15 7.50 -8.27
N VAL A 226 28.89 7.63 -8.70
CA VAL A 226 27.81 8.17 -7.86
C VAL A 226 27.50 7.24 -6.69
N ALA A 227 27.46 5.92 -6.94
CA ALA A 227 27.19 4.94 -5.89
C ALA A 227 28.18 5.01 -4.71
N HIS A 228 29.47 5.28 -4.98
CA HIS A 228 30.49 5.38 -3.92
C HIS A 228 30.33 6.59 -2.99
N GLU A 229 29.54 7.59 -3.35
CA GLU A 229 29.23 8.72 -2.47
C GLU A 229 28.26 8.34 -1.33
N PHE A 230 27.60 7.20 -1.45
CA PHE A 230 26.57 6.74 -0.51
C PHE A 230 26.96 5.47 0.28
N VAL A 231 28.14 4.89 0.04
CA VAL A 231 28.54 3.58 0.60
C VAL A 231 29.79 3.67 1.46
#